data_6bc8ccf668b240b144ae86ff6415fbf5
#
_entry.id   6bc8ccf668b240b144ae86ff6415fbf5
#
_cell.length_a   1.000
_cell.length_b   1.000
_cell.length_c   1.000
_cell.angle_alpha   90.00
_cell.angle_beta   90.00
_cell.angle_gamma   90.00
#
_symmetry.space_group_name_H-M   'P 1'
#
loop_
_entity.id
_entity.type
_entity.pdbx_description
1 polymer ?
#
loop_
_entity_poly.entity_id
_entity_poly.type
_entity_poly.pdbx_seq_one_letter_code
_entity_poly.pdbx_strand_id
1 'polypeptide(L)'
;MPLLNDQLKMITCSDFRLFLKKLIKETSLDRIRQLSAHEIGHTLGFGHNFISSANDRASVMDYPHPLLSYKDDRIIFENVYDKGLGKWDLLSVEYAYSNNSDLEKIASKANSKDLRYISDNYARPKNSAHPYAHLWDNGKDPVMELEKILIIL
;
A
#
# COMPACT_ATOMS: atom_id res chain seq x y z
N MET A 1 47.90 -8.19 3.57
CA MET A 1 46.91 -7.79 2.54
C MET A 1 46.51 -9.00 1.74
N PRO A 2 45.40 -9.63 2.05
CA PRO A 2 44.80 -10.60 1.16
C PRO A 2 43.59 -9.95 0.43
N LEU A 3 43.75 -9.77 -0.84
CA LEU A 3 42.90 -10.10 -1.96
C LEU A 3 41.42 -9.74 -1.84
N LEU A 4 41.14 -8.51 -2.21
CA LEU A 4 39.85 -7.98 -2.67
C LEU A 4 39.57 -8.53 -4.09
N ASN A 5 39.43 -9.82 -4.24
CA ASN A 5 39.24 -10.41 -5.57
C ASN A 5 38.26 -11.57 -5.58
N ASP A 6 37.12 -11.40 -4.88
CA ASP A 6 36.05 -12.38 -5.02
C ASP A 6 34.70 -11.70 -5.24
N GLN A 7 34.20 -11.95 -6.46
CA GLN A 7 32.81 -11.86 -6.86
C GLN A 7 32.25 -10.52 -7.40
N LEU A 8 32.92 -9.92 -8.33
CA LEU A 8 32.21 -9.35 -9.47
C LEU A 8 31.80 -10.51 -10.40
N LYS A 9 30.77 -11.27 -9.97
CA LYS A 9 30.08 -12.17 -10.85
C LYS A 9 29.46 -11.31 -11.94
N MET A 10 30.02 -11.32 -13.14
CA MET A 10 29.43 -10.60 -14.27
C MET A 10 28.02 -11.17 -14.46
N ILE A 11 27.01 -10.38 -14.10
CA ILE A 11 25.60 -10.70 -14.37
C ILE A 11 25.46 -10.75 -15.86
N THR A 12 25.19 -11.91 -16.42
CA THR A 12 24.97 -12.03 -17.86
C THR A 12 23.66 -11.33 -18.27
N CYS A 13 23.56 -10.93 -19.53
CA CYS A 13 22.33 -10.36 -20.05
C CYS A 13 21.12 -11.31 -19.88
N SER A 14 21.36 -12.63 -19.90
CA SER A 14 20.34 -13.64 -19.62
C SER A 14 19.90 -13.65 -18.15
N ASP A 15 20.84 -13.51 -17.21
CA ASP A 15 20.54 -13.47 -15.77
C ASP A 15 19.74 -12.20 -15.42
N PHE A 16 20.12 -11.05 -15.99
CA PHE A 16 19.39 -9.81 -15.83
C PHE A 16 17.97 -9.90 -16.38
N ARG A 17 17.80 -10.49 -17.58
CA ARG A 17 16.48 -10.71 -18.18
C ARG A 17 15.62 -11.65 -17.34
N LEU A 18 16.18 -12.69 -16.78
CA LEU A 18 15.48 -13.62 -15.91
C LEU A 18 15.05 -12.94 -14.60
N PHE A 19 15.94 -12.16 -14.00
CA PHE A 19 15.63 -11.34 -12.83
C PHE A 19 14.47 -10.39 -13.08
N LEU A 20 14.50 -9.63 -14.17
CA LEU A 20 13.41 -8.70 -14.53
C LEU A 20 12.07 -9.44 -14.73
N LYS A 21 12.08 -10.57 -15.43
CA LYS A 21 10.87 -11.37 -15.62
C LYS A 21 10.28 -11.84 -14.30
N LYS A 22 11.12 -12.28 -13.36
CA LYS A 22 10.68 -12.69 -12.01
C LYS A 22 10.09 -11.51 -11.25
N LEU A 23 10.77 -10.38 -11.23
CA LEU A 23 10.33 -9.16 -10.55
C LEU A 23 8.96 -8.68 -11.08
N ILE A 24 8.82 -8.56 -12.41
CA ILE A 24 7.57 -8.19 -13.05
C ILE A 24 6.44 -9.14 -12.68
N LYS A 25 6.71 -10.45 -12.74
CA LYS A 25 5.71 -11.46 -12.40
C LYS A 25 5.26 -11.35 -10.94
N GLU A 26 6.19 -11.25 -10.00
CA GLU A 26 5.89 -11.15 -8.56
C GLU A 26 5.10 -9.86 -8.26
N THR A 27 5.55 -8.71 -8.74
CA THR A 27 4.85 -7.43 -8.56
C THR A 27 3.44 -7.44 -9.17
N SER A 28 3.28 -8.03 -10.37
CA SER A 28 1.97 -8.15 -11.00
C SER A 28 1.03 -9.06 -10.20
N LEU A 29 1.53 -10.16 -9.68
CA LEU A 29 0.72 -11.06 -8.83
C LEU A 29 0.32 -10.39 -7.52
N ASP A 30 1.21 -9.62 -6.89
CA ASP A 30 0.89 -8.91 -5.67
C ASP A 30 -0.16 -7.82 -5.93
N ARG A 31 -0.08 -7.12 -7.06
CA ARG A 31 -1.14 -6.18 -7.48
C ARG A 31 -2.48 -6.88 -7.73
N ILE A 32 -2.49 -8.01 -8.41
CA ILE A 32 -3.72 -8.77 -8.66
C ILE A 32 -4.34 -9.24 -7.33
N ARG A 33 -3.54 -9.72 -6.39
CA ARG A 33 -4.03 -10.12 -5.06
C ARG A 33 -4.64 -8.95 -4.29
N GLN A 34 -3.94 -7.82 -4.27
CA GLN A 34 -4.43 -6.61 -3.61
C GLN A 34 -5.74 -6.12 -4.26
N LEU A 35 -5.81 -6.07 -5.59
CA LEU A 35 -7.02 -5.69 -6.31
C LEU A 35 -8.17 -6.68 -6.08
N SER A 36 -7.90 -7.97 -6.11
CA SER A 36 -8.91 -8.99 -5.83
C SER A 36 -9.49 -8.86 -4.42
N ALA A 37 -8.65 -8.59 -3.43
CA ALA A 37 -9.10 -8.33 -2.06
C ALA A 37 -9.96 -7.06 -1.98
N HIS A 38 -9.61 -6.00 -2.72
CA HIS A 38 -10.37 -4.77 -2.86
C HIS A 38 -11.78 -5.04 -3.42
N GLU A 39 -11.89 -5.74 -4.53
CA GLU A 39 -13.17 -6.07 -5.16
C GLU A 39 -14.04 -6.98 -4.27
N ILE A 40 -13.42 -7.93 -3.55
CA ILE A 40 -14.12 -8.73 -2.55
C ILE A 40 -14.65 -7.83 -1.42
N GLY A 41 -13.88 -6.85 -0.97
CA GLY A 41 -14.30 -5.87 0.01
C GLY A 41 -15.58 -5.16 -0.42
N HIS A 42 -15.70 -4.74 -1.67
CA HIS A 42 -16.91 -4.14 -2.22
C HIS A 42 -18.09 -5.12 -2.21
N THR A 43 -17.86 -6.39 -2.53
CA THR A 43 -18.95 -7.40 -2.46
C THR A 43 -19.43 -7.65 -1.04
N LEU A 44 -18.60 -7.40 -0.03
CA LEU A 44 -18.95 -7.45 1.39
C LEU A 44 -19.58 -6.14 1.91
N GLY A 45 -19.76 -5.13 1.05
CA GLY A 45 -20.36 -3.85 1.39
C GLY A 45 -19.42 -2.78 1.93
N PHE A 46 -18.10 -2.98 1.87
CA PHE A 46 -17.13 -1.97 2.28
C PHE A 46 -16.92 -0.94 1.18
N GLY A 47 -16.96 0.34 1.56
CA GLY A 47 -16.59 1.47 0.71
C GLY A 47 -15.08 1.74 0.74
N HIS A 48 -14.63 2.65 -0.13
CA HIS A 48 -13.22 3.08 -0.15
C HIS A 48 -12.80 3.75 1.15
N ASN A 49 -11.53 3.60 1.51
CA ASN A 49 -10.90 4.30 2.63
C ASN A 49 -9.62 5.02 2.18
N PHE A 50 -9.76 6.24 1.69
CA PHE A 50 -8.67 7.02 1.07
C PHE A 50 -7.65 7.63 2.04
N ILE A 51 -7.82 7.50 3.34
CA ILE A 51 -6.79 7.89 4.31
C ILE A 51 -5.82 6.75 4.64
N SER A 52 -6.02 5.60 4.06
CA SER A 52 -5.25 4.39 4.36
C SER A 52 -3.77 4.53 4.03
N SER A 53 -3.41 5.24 2.97
CA SER A 53 -2.04 5.60 2.60
C SER A 53 -1.29 6.29 3.76
N ALA A 54 -1.96 7.22 4.46
CA ALA A 54 -1.41 7.93 5.61
C ALA A 54 -1.24 7.05 6.87
N ASN A 55 -1.84 5.86 6.89
CA ASN A 55 -1.81 4.88 7.99
C ASN A 55 -1.05 3.60 7.62
N ASP A 56 0.09 3.72 6.99
CA ASP A 56 0.91 2.59 6.54
C ASP A 56 0.14 1.62 5.63
N ARG A 57 -0.67 2.18 4.71
CA ARG A 57 -1.48 1.40 3.77
C ARG A 57 -2.40 0.41 4.49
N ALA A 58 -3.09 0.90 5.52
CA ALA A 58 -3.88 0.10 6.45
C ALA A 58 -5.09 -0.60 5.85
N SER A 59 -5.46 -0.33 4.59
CA SER A 59 -6.63 -0.92 3.94
C SER A 59 -6.40 -1.23 2.48
N VAL A 60 -6.88 -2.37 2.02
CA VAL A 60 -6.96 -2.69 0.59
C VAL A 60 -8.05 -1.89 -0.12
N MET A 61 -8.96 -1.24 0.63
CA MET A 61 -10.03 -0.40 0.09
C MET A 61 -9.55 1.00 -0.32
N ASP A 62 -8.26 1.20 -0.46
CA ASP A 62 -7.62 2.37 -1.02
C ASP A 62 -7.16 2.12 -2.46
N TYR A 63 -6.73 3.17 -3.16
CA TYR A 63 -6.06 3.09 -4.46
C TYR A 63 -4.57 3.41 -4.32
N PRO A 64 -3.74 2.46 -3.88
CA PRO A 64 -2.34 2.72 -3.64
C PRO A 64 -1.55 2.86 -4.93
N HIS A 65 -0.60 3.80 -4.94
CA HIS A 65 0.50 3.79 -5.90
C HIS A 65 1.47 2.64 -5.60
N PRO A 66 2.23 2.14 -6.60
CA PRO A 66 3.38 1.28 -6.33
C PRO A 66 4.31 1.94 -5.32
N LEU A 67 4.62 1.26 -4.22
CA LEU A 67 5.59 1.75 -3.24
C LEU A 67 6.99 1.46 -3.74
N LEU A 68 7.65 2.48 -4.26
CA LEU A 68 9.04 2.42 -4.66
C LEU A 68 9.90 3.10 -3.60
N SER A 69 11.04 2.52 -3.29
CA SER A 69 12.05 3.13 -2.44
C SER A 69 13.33 3.38 -3.24
N TYR A 70 14.10 4.37 -2.82
CA TYR A 70 15.40 4.67 -3.40
C TYR A 70 16.46 4.54 -2.31
N LYS A 71 17.49 3.74 -2.57
CA LYS A 71 18.59 3.52 -1.65
C LYS A 71 19.85 3.15 -2.40
N ASP A 72 20.98 3.73 -2.02
CA ASP A 72 22.30 3.45 -2.59
C ASP A 72 22.30 3.56 -4.13
N ASP A 73 21.73 4.66 -4.64
CA ASP A 73 21.57 4.96 -6.09
C ASP A 73 20.79 3.88 -6.87
N ARG A 74 19.88 3.17 -6.19
CA ARG A 74 19.06 2.12 -6.80
C ARG A 74 17.62 2.23 -6.40
N ILE A 75 16.73 1.92 -7.34
CA ILE A 75 15.30 1.75 -7.06
C ILE A 75 15.09 0.36 -6.46
N ILE A 76 14.40 0.31 -5.33
CA ILE A 76 14.06 -0.91 -4.61
C ILE A 76 12.60 -1.28 -4.89
N PHE A 77 12.38 -2.50 -5.35
CA PHE A 77 11.08 -3.07 -5.67
C PHE A 77 10.62 -4.10 -4.62
N GLU A 78 10.90 -3.81 -3.36
CA GLU A 78 10.45 -4.66 -2.27
C GLU A 78 9.11 -4.16 -1.72
N ASN A 79 8.16 -5.08 -1.56
CA ASN A 79 6.82 -4.78 -1.03
C ASN A 79 6.09 -3.65 -1.79
N VAL A 80 6.23 -3.64 -3.11
CA VAL A 80 5.59 -2.66 -4.00
C VAL A 80 4.08 -2.60 -3.75
N TYR A 81 3.46 -3.74 -3.52
CA TYR A 81 2.09 -3.88 -3.04
C TYR A 81 2.05 -4.79 -1.82
N ASP A 82 1.23 -4.46 -0.84
CA ASP A 82 1.09 -5.25 0.36
C ASP A 82 0.41 -6.59 0.10
N LYS A 83 0.75 -7.57 0.94
CA LYS A 83 0.19 -8.91 0.89
C LYS A 83 -0.82 -9.09 2.02
N GLY A 84 -2.03 -9.51 1.65
CA GLY A 84 -3.11 -9.73 2.60
C GLY A 84 -3.93 -8.47 2.89
N LEU A 85 -4.67 -8.49 3.98
CA LEU A 85 -5.56 -7.43 4.42
C LEU A 85 -4.84 -6.46 5.36
N GLY A 86 -5.18 -5.18 5.26
CA GLY A 86 -4.67 -4.16 6.16
C GLY A 86 -5.32 -4.20 7.56
N LYS A 87 -4.76 -3.44 8.48
CA LYS A 87 -5.25 -3.34 9.86
C LYS A 87 -6.67 -2.79 9.95
N TRP A 88 -7.02 -1.85 9.06
CA TRP A 88 -8.37 -1.30 8.93
C TRP A 88 -9.34 -2.35 8.41
N ASP A 89 -8.96 -3.12 7.40
CA ASP A 89 -9.82 -4.13 6.80
C ASP A 89 -10.22 -5.21 7.81
N LEU A 90 -9.23 -5.72 8.56
CA LEU A 90 -9.48 -6.72 9.62
C LEU A 90 -10.45 -6.20 10.67
N LEU A 91 -10.29 -4.93 11.07
CA LEU A 91 -11.16 -4.29 12.04
C LEU A 91 -12.57 -4.07 11.48
N SER A 92 -12.67 -3.65 10.22
CA SER A 92 -13.94 -3.42 9.54
C SER A 92 -14.75 -4.71 9.39
N VAL A 93 -14.09 -5.81 9.05
CA VAL A 93 -14.73 -7.14 9.00
C VAL A 93 -15.15 -7.57 10.40
N GLU A 94 -14.29 -7.42 11.41
CA GLU A 94 -14.65 -7.72 12.81
C GLU A 94 -15.88 -6.91 13.24
N TYR A 95 -15.93 -5.62 12.91
CA TYR A 95 -17.05 -4.75 13.26
C TYR A 95 -18.34 -5.14 12.54
N ALA A 96 -18.29 -5.41 11.23
CA ALA A 96 -19.48 -5.69 10.42
C ALA A 96 -20.09 -7.06 10.70
N TYR A 97 -19.29 -8.02 11.11
CA TYR A 97 -19.71 -9.43 11.22
C TYR A 97 -19.66 -10.00 12.65
N SER A 98 -19.33 -9.18 13.66
CA SER A 98 -19.40 -9.58 15.04
C SER A 98 -20.81 -9.39 15.65
N ASN A 99 -21.04 -9.96 16.83
CA ASN A 99 -22.25 -9.75 17.58
C ASN A 99 -22.35 -8.29 18.08
N ASN A 100 -23.57 -7.74 18.13
CA ASN A 100 -23.83 -6.35 18.52
C ASN A 100 -23.28 -5.94 19.91
N SER A 101 -23.07 -6.89 20.82
CA SER A 101 -22.50 -6.63 22.14
C SER A 101 -21.05 -6.13 22.15
N ASP A 102 -20.32 -6.34 21.05
CA ASP A 102 -18.87 -6.05 20.97
C ASP A 102 -18.51 -4.82 20.14
N LEU A 103 -19.50 -4.18 19.50
CA LEU A 103 -19.27 -3.09 18.52
C LEU A 103 -18.52 -1.89 19.12
N GLU A 104 -18.88 -1.45 20.33
CA GLU A 104 -18.19 -0.35 21.00
C GLU A 104 -16.73 -0.69 21.32
N LYS A 105 -16.48 -1.91 21.74
CA LYS A 105 -15.14 -2.41 22.01
C LYS A 105 -14.28 -2.46 20.74
N ILE A 106 -14.88 -2.89 19.64
CA ILE A 106 -14.19 -2.94 18.33
C ILE A 106 -13.93 -1.52 17.83
N ALA A 107 -14.90 -0.61 17.90
CA ALA A 107 -14.73 0.79 17.53
C ALA A 107 -13.64 1.49 18.36
N SER A 108 -13.55 1.18 19.66
CA SER A 108 -12.49 1.73 20.52
C SER A 108 -11.09 1.26 20.10
N LYS A 109 -10.95 0.06 19.50
CA LYS A 109 -9.68 -0.40 18.93
C LYS A 109 -9.23 0.46 17.74
N ALA A 110 -10.15 0.96 16.91
CA ALA A 110 -9.83 1.87 15.82
C ALA A 110 -9.18 3.15 16.35
N ASN A 111 -9.81 3.76 17.35
CA ASN A 111 -9.32 4.98 17.97
C ASN A 111 -7.94 4.78 18.64
N SER A 112 -7.75 3.69 19.35
CA SER A 112 -6.49 3.39 20.04
C SER A 112 -5.31 3.15 19.07
N LYS A 113 -5.60 2.77 17.83
CA LYS A 113 -4.62 2.53 16.77
C LYS A 113 -4.52 3.67 15.76
N ASP A 114 -5.20 4.79 16.01
CA ASP A 114 -5.33 5.93 15.08
C ASP A 114 -5.78 5.50 13.67
N LEU A 115 -6.59 4.46 13.57
CA LEU A 115 -7.15 4.02 12.31
C LEU A 115 -8.32 4.91 11.93
N ARG A 116 -8.23 5.57 10.79
CA ARG A 116 -9.20 6.55 10.33
C ARG A 116 -9.90 6.06 9.06
N TYR A 117 -11.01 6.72 8.77
CA TYR A 117 -11.82 6.44 7.58
C TYR A 117 -12.18 7.72 6.85
N ILE A 118 -11.91 7.75 5.55
CA ILE A 118 -12.36 8.83 4.66
C ILE A 118 -12.89 8.20 3.37
N SER A 119 -14.17 8.44 3.11
CA SER A 119 -14.87 7.90 1.94
C SER A 119 -14.71 8.76 0.68
N ASP A 120 -15.23 8.26 -0.45
CA ASP A 120 -15.31 8.93 -1.76
C ASP A 120 -15.85 10.36 -1.69
N ASN A 121 -16.81 10.62 -0.80
CA ASN A 121 -17.44 11.93 -0.68
C ASN A 121 -16.44 13.05 -0.34
N TYR A 122 -15.31 12.71 0.23
CA TYR A 122 -14.26 13.66 0.62
C TYR A 122 -13.04 13.63 -0.31
N ALA A 123 -12.94 12.64 -1.19
CA ALA A 123 -11.80 12.47 -2.09
C ALA A 123 -12.00 13.15 -3.45
N ARG A 124 -13.24 13.26 -3.93
CA ARG A 124 -13.56 13.66 -5.31
C ARG A 124 -14.37 14.94 -5.49
N PRO A 125 -15.01 15.55 -4.49
CA PRO A 125 -15.85 16.71 -4.73
C PRO A 125 -15.03 17.93 -5.13
N LYS A 126 -15.53 18.68 -6.11
CA LYS A 126 -14.87 19.88 -6.65
C LYS A 126 -14.56 20.96 -5.61
N ASN A 127 -15.27 20.97 -4.48
CA ASN A 127 -15.23 22.06 -3.51
C ASN A 127 -14.92 21.63 -2.06
N SER A 128 -14.59 20.37 -1.81
CA SER A 128 -14.38 19.88 -0.44
C SER A 128 -13.46 18.66 -0.37
N ALA A 129 -12.36 18.68 -1.11
CA ALA A 129 -11.35 17.62 -1.01
C ALA A 129 -10.68 17.69 0.37
N HIS A 130 -10.67 16.55 1.07
CA HIS A 130 -9.96 16.43 2.33
C HIS A 130 -8.45 16.29 2.06
N PRO A 131 -7.56 16.99 2.80
CA PRO A 131 -6.12 16.98 2.52
C PRO A 131 -5.42 15.62 2.66
N TYR A 132 -6.07 14.65 3.28
CA TYR A 132 -5.58 13.27 3.40
C TYR A 132 -6.41 12.25 2.63
N ALA A 133 -7.28 12.69 1.72
CA ALA A 133 -8.09 11.82 0.89
C ALA A 133 -7.60 11.84 -0.56
N HIS A 134 -6.36 11.47 -0.76
CA HIS A 134 -5.77 11.36 -2.09
C HIS A 134 -5.98 9.97 -2.66
N LEU A 135 -6.03 9.91 -3.99
CA LEU A 135 -5.98 8.67 -4.73
C LEU A 135 -4.59 8.54 -5.33
N TRP A 136 -4.09 7.31 -5.41
CA TRP A 136 -2.81 7.03 -6.05
C TRP A 136 -1.63 7.70 -5.34
N ASP A 137 -1.63 7.63 -4.02
CA ASP A 137 -0.57 8.18 -3.18
C ASP A 137 0.02 7.12 -2.25
N ASN A 138 1.05 7.52 -1.53
CA ASN A 138 1.67 6.78 -0.43
C ASN A 138 2.08 7.77 0.67
N GLY A 139 2.05 7.31 1.91
CA GLY A 139 2.55 8.09 3.04
C GLY A 139 1.61 9.18 3.54
N LYS A 140 2.12 10.01 4.45
CA LYS A 140 1.35 11.04 5.17
C LYS A 140 1.56 12.44 4.62
N ASP A 141 2.67 12.65 3.94
CA ASP A 141 3.12 13.96 3.48
C ASP A 141 3.28 13.95 1.96
N PRO A 142 2.38 14.64 1.24
CA PRO A 142 2.43 14.68 -0.22
C PRO A 142 3.68 15.37 -0.78
N VAL A 143 4.31 16.28 -0.01
CA VAL A 143 5.55 16.95 -0.44
C VAL A 143 6.71 15.95 -0.41
N MET A 144 6.86 15.21 0.68
CA MET A 144 7.88 14.17 0.78
C MET A 144 7.69 13.06 -0.24
N GLU A 145 6.44 12.73 -0.57
CA GLU A 145 6.17 11.71 -1.60
C GLU A 145 6.52 12.23 -3.00
N LEU A 146 6.22 13.50 -3.29
CA LEU A 146 6.64 14.15 -4.54
C LEU A 146 8.18 14.19 -4.67
N GLU A 147 8.89 14.54 -3.60
CA GLU A 147 10.36 14.52 -3.57
C GLU A 147 10.92 13.13 -3.92
N LYS A 148 10.37 12.07 -3.33
CA LYS A 148 10.76 10.69 -3.66
C LYS A 148 10.53 10.35 -5.14
N ILE A 149 9.36 10.71 -5.67
CA ILE A 149 9.03 10.46 -7.07
C ILE A 149 10.01 11.19 -7.98
N LEU A 150 10.34 12.46 -7.69
CA LEU A 150 11.28 13.25 -8.49
C LEU A 150 12.72 12.70 -8.44
N ILE A 151 13.11 12.02 -7.38
CA ILE A 151 14.42 11.34 -7.31
C ILE A 151 14.46 10.08 -8.18
N ILE A 152 13.29 9.42 -8.35
CA ILE A 152 13.16 8.16 -9.08
C ILE A 152 13.04 8.39 -10.61
N LEU A 153 12.53 9.56 -11.02
CA LEU A 153 12.35 9.95 -12.43
C LEU A 153 13.65 10.49 -13.05
#